data_c7c717eff87adfdae37f82c456181dd6
#
_entry.id   c7c717eff87adfdae37f82c456181dd6
#
_cell.length_a   1.000
_cell.length_b   1.000
_cell.length_c   1.000
_cell.angle_alpha   90.00
_cell.angle_beta   90.00
_cell.angle_gamma   90.00
#
_symmetry.space_group_name_H-M   'P 1'
#
loop_
_entity.id
_entity.type
_entity.pdbx_description
1 polymer ?
#
loop_
_entity_poly.entity_id
_entity_poly.type
_entity_poly.pdbx_seq_one_letter_code
_entity_poly.pdbx_strand_id
1 'polypeptide(L)'
;MNRLIPATAVIGALAFSNFTNAEAATVKKVTFESQSQTLVGNLYLPDDYQDGGKLPGVVVTGAWTTVKEQMPATYAVELADRGYAALVFDFRGWGESKGSIRFLENPERKTEDINAAADYLVTRPEVDAGKVAGLGICASAGYMSDAAASNPNIKSLALVAPWLHDREIVNLVYGGEEGVNGLIATSREAAAEPNSVILEAASTTNDKAVMYQVPYYTETDRGLVPEYDNKFNVASWEGWLTYDALQTADVQTKPTVMVHSEAAAIPQGAKKYAERAGDRANLIMIDNVTQFDFYDQPEAVATSSDAVARHFANTLK
;
A
#
# COMPACT_ATOMS: atom_id res chain seq x y z
N MET A 1 -11.11 34.06 -70.37
CA MET A 1 -10.48 34.95 -69.39
C MET A 1 -10.77 34.39 -68.00
N ASN A 2 -9.92 33.53 -67.55
CA ASN A 2 -10.01 32.88 -66.21
C ASN A 2 -9.08 33.62 -65.27
N ARG A 3 -9.63 34.22 -64.24
CA ARG A 3 -8.85 34.78 -63.11
C ARG A 3 -8.66 33.74 -62.03
N LEU A 4 -7.41 33.38 -61.78
CA LEU A 4 -6.96 32.58 -60.65
C LEU A 4 -6.92 33.45 -59.39
N ILE A 5 -7.52 32.95 -58.34
CA ILE A 5 -7.46 33.52 -56.97
C ILE A 5 -6.36 32.74 -56.23
N PRO A 6 -5.37 33.36 -55.59
CA PRO A 6 -4.37 32.64 -54.83
C PRO A 6 -4.92 32.21 -53.46
N ALA A 7 -4.71 30.95 -53.07
CA ALA A 7 -5.00 30.41 -51.78
C ALA A 7 -3.93 30.84 -50.76
N THR A 8 -4.31 31.58 -49.75
CA THR A 8 -3.46 31.95 -48.63
C THR A 8 -3.38 30.78 -47.65
N ALA A 9 -2.22 30.18 -47.53
CA ALA A 9 -1.93 29.15 -46.55
C ALA A 9 -1.79 29.80 -45.15
N VAL A 10 -2.69 29.46 -44.24
CA VAL A 10 -2.58 29.77 -42.81
C VAL A 10 -1.71 28.69 -42.19
N ILE A 11 -0.48 29.06 -41.82
CA ILE A 11 0.41 28.22 -41.03
C ILE A 11 -0.05 28.32 -39.60
N GLY A 12 -0.76 27.33 -39.12
CA GLY A 12 -1.07 27.16 -37.70
C GLY A 12 0.20 26.76 -36.95
N ALA A 13 0.69 27.64 -36.08
CA ALA A 13 1.74 27.30 -35.14
C ALA A 13 1.20 26.32 -34.11
N LEU A 14 1.61 25.06 -34.23
CA LEU A 14 1.43 24.06 -33.15
C LEU A 14 2.31 24.50 -31.98
N ALA A 15 1.70 24.99 -30.91
CA ALA A 15 2.33 25.16 -29.63
C ALA A 15 2.65 23.77 -29.08
N PHE A 16 3.92 23.36 -29.18
CA PHE A 16 4.42 22.24 -28.38
C PHE A 16 4.39 22.71 -26.92
N SER A 17 3.40 22.21 -26.18
CA SER A 17 3.46 22.25 -24.71
C SER A 17 4.70 21.43 -24.32
N ASN A 18 5.69 22.12 -23.77
CA ASN A 18 6.80 21.49 -23.07
C ASN A 18 6.19 20.71 -21.90
N PHE A 19 6.04 19.40 -22.07
CA PHE A 19 5.98 18.52 -20.91
C PHE A 19 7.37 18.66 -20.26
N THR A 20 7.44 19.43 -19.20
CA THR A 20 8.56 19.35 -18.27
C THR A 20 8.63 17.89 -17.83
N ASN A 21 9.75 17.23 -18.19
CA ASN A 21 10.07 15.95 -17.56
C ASN A 21 9.99 16.19 -16.05
N ALA A 22 9.03 15.58 -15.39
CA ALA A 22 9.12 15.42 -13.94
C ALA A 22 10.43 14.64 -13.72
N GLU A 23 11.44 15.27 -13.14
CA GLU A 23 12.65 14.59 -12.74
C GLU A 23 12.22 13.54 -11.70
N ALA A 24 12.76 12.32 -11.80
CA ALA A 24 12.32 11.21 -10.98
C ALA A 24 12.85 11.39 -9.54
N ALA A 25 11.99 11.19 -8.54
CA ALA A 25 12.34 11.27 -7.12
C ALA A 25 13.69 10.59 -6.81
N THR A 26 14.53 11.22 -5.99
CA THR A 26 15.78 10.62 -5.55
C THR A 26 15.50 9.42 -4.67
N VAL A 27 15.98 8.23 -5.08
CA VAL A 27 15.76 6.98 -4.35
C VAL A 27 17.03 6.51 -3.68
N LYS A 28 16.98 6.31 -2.35
CA LYS A 28 18.07 5.75 -1.55
C LYS A 28 17.70 4.35 -1.07
N LYS A 29 18.44 3.32 -1.49
CA LYS A 29 18.29 1.96 -0.93
C LYS A 29 18.75 1.95 0.51
N VAL A 30 17.93 1.36 1.39
CA VAL A 30 18.15 1.33 2.84
C VAL A 30 17.95 -0.07 3.40
N THR A 31 18.52 -0.32 4.58
CA THR A 31 18.26 -1.54 5.34
C THR A 31 18.05 -1.20 6.80
N PHE A 32 17.20 -1.98 7.48
CA PHE A 32 16.97 -1.88 8.91
C PHE A 32 16.56 -3.23 9.48
N GLU A 33 16.59 -3.35 10.81
CA GLU A 33 16.31 -4.63 11.47
C GLU A 33 14.88 -4.67 12.02
N SER A 34 14.21 -5.81 11.84
CA SER A 34 12.97 -6.18 12.51
C SER A 34 13.08 -7.60 13.03
N GLN A 35 12.89 -7.83 14.34
CA GLN A 35 12.96 -9.17 14.97
C GLN A 35 14.20 -9.98 14.54
N SER A 36 15.37 -9.34 14.56
CA SER A 36 16.66 -9.93 14.12
C SER A 36 16.69 -10.39 12.65
N GLN A 37 15.82 -9.82 11.81
CA GLN A 37 15.83 -10.02 10.36
C GLN A 37 16.10 -8.68 9.67
N THR A 38 17.02 -8.68 8.70
CA THR A 38 17.29 -7.48 7.90
C THR A 38 16.20 -7.28 6.88
N LEU A 39 15.53 -6.13 6.93
CA LEU A 39 14.58 -5.66 5.93
C LEU A 39 15.26 -4.72 4.94
N VAL A 40 14.82 -4.77 3.69
CA VAL A 40 15.33 -3.95 2.59
C VAL A 40 14.23 -3.01 2.13
N GLY A 41 14.57 -1.73 2.02
CA GLY A 41 13.63 -0.69 1.61
C GLY A 41 14.26 0.34 0.67
N ASN A 42 13.41 1.21 0.17
CA ASN A 42 13.75 2.37 -0.64
C ASN A 42 13.17 3.62 0.03
N LEU A 43 14.03 4.62 0.28
CA LEU A 43 13.62 5.93 0.75
C LEU A 43 13.55 6.88 -0.45
N TYR A 44 12.36 7.36 -0.77
CA TYR A 44 12.07 8.32 -1.82
C TYR A 44 12.10 9.72 -1.24
N LEU A 45 12.81 10.63 -1.90
CA LEU A 45 12.94 12.03 -1.51
C LEU A 45 12.50 12.93 -2.67
N PRO A 46 11.95 14.14 -2.40
CA PRO A 46 11.69 15.11 -3.45
C PRO A 46 12.96 15.39 -4.29
N ASP A 47 12.78 15.69 -5.58
CA ASP A 47 13.89 16.00 -6.49
C ASP A 47 14.68 17.23 -6.06
N ASP A 48 14.00 18.20 -5.48
CA ASP A 48 14.58 19.44 -4.97
C ASP A 48 15.12 19.34 -3.54
N TYR A 49 15.15 18.12 -2.96
CA TYR A 49 15.68 17.90 -1.61
C TYR A 49 17.13 18.35 -1.52
N GLN A 50 17.39 19.21 -0.52
CA GLN A 50 18.74 19.67 -0.22
C GLN A 50 19.28 18.97 1.02
N ASP A 51 20.52 18.48 0.95
CA ASP A 51 21.20 17.83 2.07
C ASP A 51 21.18 18.71 3.33
N GLY A 52 20.75 18.10 4.43
CA GLY A 52 20.56 18.79 5.72
C GLY A 52 19.15 19.34 5.96
N GLY A 53 18.28 19.35 4.95
CA GLY A 53 16.86 19.61 5.11
C GLY A 53 16.15 18.47 5.86
N LYS A 54 15.06 18.79 6.54
CA LYS A 54 14.22 17.81 7.23
C LYS A 54 12.81 17.82 6.68
N LEU A 55 12.35 16.66 6.21
CA LEU A 55 11.05 16.43 5.63
C LEU A 55 10.13 15.68 6.58
N PRO A 56 8.81 15.85 6.53
CA PRO A 56 7.91 14.90 7.16
C PRO A 56 8.10 13.51 6.50
N GLY A 57 8.14 12.46 7.34
CA GLY A 57 8.36 11.09 6.88
C GLY A 57 7.05 10.31 6.73
N VAL A 58 6.98 9.40 5.78
CA VAL A 58 5.84 8.49 5.62
C VAL A 58 6.33 7.06 5.41
N VAL A 59 5.88 6.12 6.24
CA VAL A 59 6.03 4.68 5.96
C VAL A 59 4.88 4.26 5.06
N VAL A 60 5.18 3.71 3.88
CA VAL A 60 4.18 3.28 2.88
C VAL A 60 4.23 1.77 2.72
N THR A 61 3.10 1.09 2.89
CA THR A 61 2.99 -0.36 2.79
C THR A 61 1.87 -0.78 1.84
N GLY A 62 2.06 -1.92 1.18
CA GLY A 62 1.22 -2.35 0.05
C GLY A 62 0.21 -3.44 0.37
N ALA A 63 -0.39 -3.93 -0.70
CA ALA A 63 -1.39 -4.96 -0.68
C ALA A 63 -0.82 -6.35 -0.32
N TRP A 64 -1.69 -7.32 -0.25
CA TRP A 64 -1.40 -8.72 0.02
C TRP A 64 -0.40 -9.29 -1.00
N THR A 65 0.59 -10.03 -0.53
CA THR A 65 1.64 -10.67 -1.35
C THR A 65 2.58 -9.73 -2.13
N THR A 66 2.43 -8.42 -2.02
CA THR A 66 3.21 -7.46 -2.83
C THR A 66 4.61 -7.18 -2.31
N VAL A 67 5.45 -6.67 -3.19
CA VAL A 67 6.81 -6.16 -2.90
C VAL A 67 6.83 -4.64 -2.99
N LYS A 68 7.90 -4.03 -2.48
CA LYS A 68 8.06 -2.57 -2.38
C LYS A 68 8.04 -1.84 -3.73
N GLU A 69 8.40 -2.52 -4.83
CA GLU A 69 8.43 -1.95 -6.18
C GLU A 69 7.04 -1.82 -6.84
N GLN A 70 6.00 -2.45 -6.27
CA GLN A 70 4.62 -2.38 -6.77
C GLN A 70 3.92 -1.09 -6.29
N MET A 71 2.61 -1.13 -5.94
CA MET A 71 1.88 0.08 -5.53
C MET A 71 2.54 0.87 -4.38
N PRO A 72 3.32 0.28 -3.44
CA PRO A 72 4.00 1.12 -2.46
C PRO A 72 4.94 2.14 -3.10
N ALA A 73 5.71 1.75 -4.13
CA ALA A 73 6.58 2.68 -4.87
C ALA A 73 5.79 3.77 -5.58
N THR A 74 4.65 3.42 -6.20
CA THR A 74 3.76 4.38 -6.86
C THR A 74 3.35 5.51 -5.91
N TYR A 75 2.86 5.15 -4.71
CA TYR A 75 2.48 6.14 -3.70
C TYR A 75 3.69 6.85 -3.07
N ALA A 76 4.84 6.19 -2.98
CA ALA A 76 6.05 6.84 -2.46
C ALA A 76 6.55 7.96 -3.40
N VAL A 77 6.51 7.75 -4.71
CA VAL A 77 6.80 8.79 -5.72
C VAL A 77 5.81 9.95 -5.56
N GLU A 78 4.52 9.68 -5.56
CA GLU A 78 3.49 10.70 -5.39
C GLU A 78 3.64 11.52 -4.09
N LEU A 79 4.04 10.88 -3.00
CA LEU A 79 4.29 11.57 -1.73
C LEU A 79 5.61 12.35 -1.75
N ALA A 80 6.65 11.83 -2.41
CA ALA A 80 7.91 12.57 -2.59
C ALA A 80 7.67 13.85 -3.39
N ASP A 81 6.90 13.80 -4.48
CA ASP A 81 6.52 14.98 -5.28
C ASP A 81 5.71 16.01 -4.47
N ARG A 82 5.11 15.58 -3.36
CA ARG A 82 4.36 16.45 -2.42
C ARG A 82 5.15 16.85 -1.18
N GLY A 83 6.49 16.63 -1.18
CA GLY A 83 7.40 17.11 -0.16
C GLY A 83 7.57 16.18 1.04
N TYR A 84 7.31 14.90 0.92
CA TYR A 84 7.52 13.90 1.97
C TYR A 84 8.74 13.02 1.69
N ALA A 85 9.42 12.58 2.75
CA ALA A 85 10.36 11.46 2.67
C ALA A 85 9.57 10.16 2.83
N ALA A 86 9.39 9.39 1.76
CA ALA A 86 8.54 8.20 1.76
C ALA A 86 9.39 6.92 1.78
N LEU A 87 9.20 6.09 2.81
CA LEU A 87 9.88 4.80 2.97
C LEU A 87 8.95 3.67 2.57
N VAL A 88 9.36 2.91 1.55
CA VAL A 88 8.79 1.59 1.22
C VAL A 88 9.77 0.50 1.56
N PHE A 89 9.27 -0.69 1.89
CA PHE A 89 10.14 -1.82 2.20
C PHE A 89 9.45 -3.16 1.91
N ASP A 90 10.24 -4.21 1.71
CA ASP A 90 9.73 -5.57 1.68
C ASP A 90 9.56 -6.08 3.11
N PHE A 91 8.40 -6.62 3.41
CA PHE A 91 8.16 -7.31 4.67
C PHE A 91 9.09 -8.51 4.83
N ARG A 92 9.41 -8.91 6.07
CA ARG A 92 10.28 -10.09 6.31
C ARG A 92 9.75 -11.32 5.59
N GLY A 93 10.65 -11.96 4.83
CA GLY A 93 10.35 -13.13 4.03
C GLY A 93 9.75 -12.84 2.65
N TRP A 94 9.67 -11.56 2.23
CA TRP A 94 9.23 -11.13 0.91
C TRP A 94 10.35 -10.39 0.18
N GLY A 95 10.31 -10.37 -1.15
CA GLY A 95 11.24 -9.64 -1.99
C GLY A 95 12.69 -9.83 -1.57
N GLU A 96 13.41 -8.73 -1.37
CA GLU A 96 14.81 -8.71 -0.95
C GLU A 96 15.00 -8.88 0.58
N SER A 97 13.92 -8.74 1.38
CA SER A 97 14.01 -8.86 2.83
C SER A 97 14.21 -10.30 3.28
N LYS A 98 15.11 -10.49 4.27
CA LYS A 98 15.35 -11.82 4.84
C LYS A 98 14.17 -12.28 5.71
N GLY A 99 14.08 -13.58 5.91
CA GLY A 99 13.08 -14.19 6.79
C GLY A 99 13.21 -15.71 6.78
N SER A 100 13.14 -16.33 7.95
CA SER A 100 13.20 -17.78 8.10
C SER A 100 12.00 -18.50 7.48
N ILE A 101 10.85 -17.83 7.43
CA ILE A 101 9.63 -18.30 6.77
C ILE A 101 9.32 -17.33 5.63
N ARG A 102 9.31 -17.85 4.41
CA ARG A 102 9.07 -17.08 3.20
C ARG A 102 7.57 -17.04 2.85
N PHE A 103 7.15 -15.92 2.26
CA PHE A 103 5.85 -15.71 1.63
C PHE A 103 4.65 -15.90 2.58
N LEU A 104 4.89 -15.71 3.89
CA LEU A 104 3.86 -15.82 4.91
C LEU A 104 3.14 -14.49 5.10
N GLU A 105 1.87 -14.45 4.75
CA GLU A 105 0.97 -13.34 5.05
C GLU A 105 0.50 -13.48 6.50
N ASN A 106 1.13 -12.74 7.38
CA ASN A 106 0.81 -12.79 8.81
C ASN A 106 0.69 -11.36 9.36
N PRO A 107 -0.52 -10.95 9.80
CA PRO A 107 -0.80 -9.60 10.27
C PRO A 107 0.11 -9.12 11.40
N GLU A 108 0.35 -9.95 12.41
CA GLU A 108 1.20 -9.61 13.57
C GLU A 108 2.64 -9.32 13.14
N ARG A 109 3.23 -10.23 12.33
CA ARG A 109 4.60 -10.05 11.82
C ARG A 109 4.74 -8.80 10.96
N LYS A 110 3.74 -8.51 10.12
CA LYS A 110 3.76 -7.31 9.28
C LYS A 110 3.57 -6.03 10.09
N THR A 111 2.76 -6.05 11.13
CA THR A 111 2.63 -4.94 12.09
C THR A 111 3.95 -4.66 12.81
N GLU A 112 4.69 -5.71 13.24
CA GLU A 112 6.03 -5.57 13.84
C GLU A 112 7.03 -4.93 12.85
N ASP A 113 6.99 -5.33 11.56
CA ASP A 113 7.86 -4.78 10.54
C ASP A 113 7.55 -3.30 10.26
N ILE A 114 6.26 -2.91 10.26
CA ILE A 114 5.84 -1.51 10.16
C ILE A 114 6.35 -0.68 11.35
N ASN A 115 6.26 -1.22 12.56
CA ASN A 115 6.81 -0.57 13.75
C ASN A 115 8.32 -0.34 13.62
N ALA A 116 9.06 -1.36 13.18
CA ALA A 116 10.50 -1.25 12.94
C ALA A 116 10.84 -0.21 11.84
N ALA A 117 10.02 -0.15 10.78
CA ALA A 117 10.18 0.84 9.71
C ALA A 117 9.94 2.28 10.21
N ALA A 118 8.92 2.49 11.05
CA ALA A 118 8.66 3.80 11.65
C ALA A 118 9.77 4.22 12.62
N ASP A 119 10.25 3.29 13.44
CA ASP A 119 11.37 3.52 14.37
C ASP A 119 12.69 3.79 13.63
N TYR A 120 12.90 3.12 12.49
CA TYR A 120 14.03 3.42 11.62
C TYR A 120 13.89 4.80 10.96
N LEU A 121 12.70 5.14 10.44
CA LEU A 121 12.47 6.38 9.70
C LEU A 121 12.74 7.62 10.56
N VAL A 122 12.39 7.62 11.85
CA VAL A 122 12.68 8.74 12.78
C VAL A 122 14.17 8.95 13.02
N THR A 123 15.03 7.97 12.71
CA THR A 123 16.50 8.10 12.85
C THR A 123 17.15 8.70 11.62
N ARG A 124 16.41 8.86 10.53
CA ARG A 124 16.99 9.34 9.26
C ARG A 124 17.32 10.83 9.32
N PRO A 125 18.51 11.25 8.82
CA PRO A 125 18.89 12.64 8.81
C PRO A 125 17.96 13.51 7.93
N GLU A 126 17.36 12.92 6.89
CA GLU A 126 16.42 13.55 5.97
C GLU A 126 15.04 13.80 6.60
N VAL A 127 14.72 13.20 7.75
CA VAL A 127 13.37 13.16 8.32
C VAL A 127 13.27 14.02 9.58
N ASP A 128 12.18 14.78 9.69
CA ASP A 128 11.74 15.36 10.96
C ASP A 128 11.11 14.26 11.82
N ALA A 129 11.85 13.82 12.84
CA ALA A 129 11.45 12.74 13.74
C ALA A 129 10.11 12.99 14.47
N GLY A 130 9.69 14.25 14.58
CA GLY A 130 8.38 14.63 15.15
C GLY A 130 7.21 14.50 14.17
N LYS A 131 7.49 14.30 12.87
CA LYS A 131 6.51 14.36 11.77
C LYS A 131 6.51 13.10 10.91
N VAL A 132 6.30 11.95 11.53
CA VAL A 132 6.21 10.67 10.80
C VAL A 132 4.77 10.18 10.78
N ALA A 133 4.32 9.76 9.59
CA ALA A 133 3.01 9.17 9.34
C ALA A 133 3.11 7.77 8.76
N GLY A 134 1.98 7.06 8.73
CA GLY A 134 1.83 5.78 8.06
C GLY A 134 0.78 5.83 6.95
N LEU A 135 1.07 5.20 5.81
CA LEU A 135 0.13 4.95 4.72
C LEU A 135 0.02 3.44 4.49
N GLY A 136 -1.16 2.87 4.76
CA GLY A 136 -1.48 1.47 4.49
C GLY A 136 -2.41 1.34 3.28
N ILE A 137 -2.05 0.47 2.31
CA ILE A 137 -2.83 0.23 1.11
C ILE A 137 -3.39 -1.20 1.16
N CYS A 138 -4.68 -1.38 0.92
CA CYS A 138 -5.36 -2.67 0.89
C CYS A 138 -5.20 -3.46 2.21
N ALA A 139 -4.62 -4.65 2.18
CA ALA A 139 -4.43 -5.51 3.35
C ALA A 139 -3.58 -4.85 4.43
N SER A 140 -2.54 -4.11 4.06
CA SER A 140 -1.70 -3.44 5.05
C SER A 140 -2.38 -2.24 5.74
N ALA A 141 -3.58 -1.85 5.33
CA ALA A 141 -4.37 -0.86 6.05
C ALA A 141 -4.66 -1.28 7.49
N GLY A 142 -5.00 -2.55 7.72
CA GLY A 142 -5.19 -3.10 9.07
C GLY A 142 -3.88 -3.11 9.86
N TYR A 143 -2.79 -3.63 9.28
CA TYR A 143 -1.47 -3.70 9.93
C TYR A 143 -0.92 -2.31 10.28
N MET A 144 -1.09 -1.33 9.36
CA MET A 144 -0.69 0.04 9.59
C MET A 144 -1.53 0.70 10.70
N SER A 145 -2.84 0.40 10.77
CA SER A 145 -3.71 0.85 11.85
C SER A 145 -3.26 0.31 13.21
N ASP A 146 -2.92 -0.98 13.28
CA ASP A 146 -2.42 -1.62 14.50
C ASP A 146 -1.06 -1.02 14.93
N ALA A 147 -0.17 -0.81 13.96
CA ALA A 147 1.10 -0.15 14.22
C ALA A 147 0.90 1.29 14.71
N ALA A 148 0.04 2.08 14.07
CA ALA A 148 -0.24 3.46 14.47
C ALA A 148 -0.87 3.56 15.87
N ALA A 149 -1.70 2.59 16.26
CA ALA A 149 -2.29 2.54 17.59
C ALA A 149 -1.25 2.30 18.70
N SER A 150 -0.19 1.54 18.41
CA SER A 150 0.81 1.13 19.41
C SER A 150 2.12 1.92 19.33
N ASN A 151 2.52 2.43 18.15
CA ASN A 151 3.80 3.12 17.97
C ASN A 151 3.64 4.65 18.13
N PRO A 152 4.30 5.26 19.12
CA PRO A 152 4.23 6.70 19.34
C PRO A 152 4.93 7.53 18.28
N ASN A 153 5.80 6.93 17.46
CA ASN A 153 6.49 7.61 16.37
C ASN A 153 5.55 7.91 15.19
N ILE A 154 4.52 7.08 14.95
CA ILE A 154 3.49 7.35 13.95
C ILE A 154 2.51 8.39 14.52
N LYS A 155 2.43 9.58 13.91
CA LYS A 155 1.62 10.71 14.38
C LYS A 155 0.30 10.86 13.64
N SER A 156 0.22 10.36 12.41
CA SER A 156 -0.95 10.46 11.52
C SER A 156 -1.07 9.21 10.67
N LEU A 157 -2.28 8.87 10.28
CA LEU A 157 -2.60 7.64 9.56
C LEU A 157 -3.38 7.93 8.28
N ALA A 158 -3.01 7.26 7.20
CA ALA A 158 -3.78 7.23 5.96
C ALA A 158 -3.98 5.79 5.49
N LEU A 159 -5.19 5.47 5.02
CA LEU A 159 -5.56 4.16 4.52
C LEU A 159 -6.18 4.33 3.12
N VAL A 160 -5.60 3.69 2.10
CA VAL A 160 -6.09 3.78 0.73
C VAL A 160 -6.59 2.42 0.25
N ALA A 161 -7.77 2.40 -0.34
CA ALA A 161 -8.45 1.17 -0.75
C ALA A 161 -8.42 0.08 0.33
N PRO A 162 -8.69 0.41 1.60
CA PRO A 162 -8.39 -0.43 2.74
C PRO A 162 -9.19 -1.73 2.71
N TRP A 163 -8.47 -2.85 2.84
CA TRP A 163 -9.09 -4.15 3.11
C TRP A 163 -9.20 -4.35 4.62
N LEU A 164 -10.31 -3.93 5.18
CA LEU A 164 -10.58 -4.01 6.63
C LEU A 164 -11.69 -5.02 6.89
N HIS A 165 -11.34 -6.20 7.37
CA HIS A 165 -12.28 -7.27 7.65
C HIS A 165 -12.38 -7.59 9.15
N ASP A 166 -13.57 -7.98 9.54
CA ASP A 166 -13.90 -8.69 10.77
C ASP A 166 -14.39 -10.11 10.42
N ARG A 167 -14.78 -10.89 11.42
CA ARG A 167 -15.28 -12.26 11.23
C ARG A 167 -16.49 -12.33 10.29
N GLU A 168 -17.37 -11.34 10.31
CA GLU A 168 -18.55 -11.29 9.44
C GLU A 168 -18.13 -11.14 7.96
N ILE A 169 -17.23 -10.20 7.69
CA ILE A 169 -16.71 -9.94 6.34
C ILE A 169 -15.88 -11.13 5.84
N VAL A 170 -15.06 -11.74 6.71
CA VAL A 170 -14.33 -12.96 6.38
C VAL A 170 -15.29 -14.07 5.93
N ASN A 171 -16.34 -14.32 6.68
CA ASN A 171 -17.34 -15.33 6.29
C ASN A 171 -18.01 -14.98 4.95
N LEU A 172 -18.34 -13.71 4.72
CA LEU A 172 -18.93 -13.25 3.46
C LEU A 172 -18.02 -13.51 2.26
N VAL A 173 -16.72 -13.28 2.40
CA VAL A 173 -15.74 -13.35 1.30
C VAL A 173 -15.26 -14.77 1.03
N TYR A 174 -15.08 -15.58 2.08
CA TYR A 174 -14.40 -16.88 1.98
C TYR A 174 -15.31 -18.09 2.08
N GLY A 175 -16.58 -17.96 1.64
CA GLY A 175 -17.51 -19.09 1.49
C GLY A 175 -18.21 -19.52 2.78
N GLY A 176 -18.47 -18.57 3.66
CA GLY A 176 -19.16 -18.79 4.93
C GLY A 176 -18.26 -19.46 5.96
N GLU A 177 -18.87 -19.87 7.06
CA GLU A 177 -18.13 -20.50 8.17
C GLU A 177 -17.46 -21.83 7.73
N GLU A 178 -18.08 -22.60 6.85
CA GLU A 178 -17.54 -23.86 6.34
C GLU A 178 -16.28 -23.59 5.49
N GLY A 179 -16.34 -22.66 4.54
CA GLY A 179 -15.19 -22.29 3.69
C GLY A 179 -14.02 -21.76 4.52
N VAL A 180 -14.29 -20.87 5.47
CA VAL A 180 -13.28 -20.33 6.38
C VAL A 180 -12.62 -21.42 7.23
N ASN A 181 -13.41 -22.33 7.82
CA ASN A 181 -12.87 -23.41 8.63
C ASN A 181 -12.06 -24.40 7.78
N GLY A 182 -12.46 -24.65 6.52
CA GLY A 182 -11.69 -25.46 5.57
C GLY A 182 -10.32 -24.87 5.25
N LEU A 183 -10.24 -23.55 4.98
CA LEU A 183 -8.99 -22.85 4.74
C LEU A 183 -8.08 -22.83 5.98
N ILE A 184 -8.66 -22.65 7.18
CA ILE A 184 -7.90 -22.72 8.44
C ILE A 184 -7.34 -24.12 8.67
N ALA A 185 -8.11 -25.17 8.41
CA ALA A 185 -7.63 -26.56 8.51
C ALA A 185 -6.45 -26.79 7.55
N THR A 186 -6.59 -26.39 6.27
CA THR A 186 -5.53 -26.46 5.27
C THR A 186 -4.27 -25.69 5.70
N SER A 187 -4.45 -24.51 6.32
CA SER A 187 -3.35 -23.71 6.87
C SER A 187 -2.57 -24.47 7.96
N ARG A 188 -3.27 -25.09 8.88
CA ARG A 188 -2.67 -25.87 9.98
C ARG A 188 -1.92 -27.09 9.48
N GLU A 189 -2.48 -27.80 8.50
CA GLU A 189 -1.81 -28.92 7.83
C GLU A 189 -0.53 -28.44 7.17
N ALA A 190 -0.59 -27.36 6.38
CA ALA A 190 0.57 -26.77 5.72
C ALA A 190 1.65 -26.29 6.70
N ALA A 191 1.26 -25.76 7.85
CA ALA A 191 2.18 -25.30 8.90
C ALA A 191 2.89 -26.46 9.63
N ALA A 192 2.29 -27.67 9.63
CA ALA A 192 2.87 -28.86 10.22
C ALA A 192 3.89 -29.57 9.30
N GLU A 193 3.92 -29.22 8.01
CA GLU A 193 4.87 -29.79 7.05
C GLU A 193 6.30 -29.26 7.32
N PRO A 194 7.33 -30.10 7.14
CA PRO A 194 8.72 -29.71 7.33
C PRO A 194 9.19 -28.62 6.34
N ASN A 195 8.52 -28.53 5.19
CA ASN A 195 8.74 -27.52 4.17
C ASN A 195 7.47 -26.71 3.94
N SER A 196 7.61 -25.42 3.73
CA SER A 196 6.47 -24.55 3.42
C SER A 196 5.73 -25.01 2.16
N VAL A 197 4.40 -25.12 2.25
CA VAL A 197 3.51 -25.36 1.11
C VAL A 197 3.27 -24.02 0.43
N ILE A 198 3.80 -23.86 -0.79
CA ILE A 198 3.74 -22.61 -1.53
C ILE A 198 2.85 -22.76 -2.76
N LEU A 199 1.89 -21.84 -2.90
CA LEU A 199 1.09 -21.65 -4.10
C LEU A 199 1.58 -20.46 -4.92
N GLU A 200 1.16 -20.40 -6.17
CA GLU A 200 1.24 -19.20 -6.98
C GLU A 200 0.26 -18.15 -6.43
N ALA A 201 0.72 -16.91 -6.21
CA ALA A 201 -0.15 -15.87 -5.66
C ALA A 201 -1.15 -15.37 -6.70
N ALA A 202 -0.70 -15.12 -7.93
CA ALA A 202 -1.57 -14.68 -9.02
C ALA A 202 -1.28 -15.43 -10.32
N SER A 203 -2.32 -15.74 -11.11
CA SER A 203 -2.17 -16.43 -12.39
C SER A 203 -3.36 -16.15 -13.30
N THR A 204 -3.12 -16.20 -14.61
CA THR A 204 -4.17 -16.18 -15.64
C THR A 204 -4.63 -17.59 -16.06
N THR A 205 -3.84 -18.62 -15.75
CA THR A 205 -4.05 -20.01 -16.22
C THR A 205 -4.21 -21.02 -15.10
N ASN A 206 -3.66 -20.75 -13.92
CA ASN A 206 -3.77 -21.62 -12.74
C ASN A 206 -4.93 -21.14 -11.86
N ASP A 207 -6.07 -21.83 -11.91
CA ASP A 207 -7.27 -21.51 -11.12
C ASP A 207 -7.13 -21.78 -9.61
N LYS A 208 -6.00 -22.37 -9.18
CA LYS A 208 -5.66 -22.54 -7.76
C LYS A 208 -4.84 -21.36 -7.20
N ALA A 209 -4.42 -20.42 -8.05
CA ALA A 209 -3.76 -19.20 -7.60
C ALA A 209 -4.74 -18.40 -6.71
N VAL A 210 -4.20 -17.78 -5.67
CA VAL A 210 -5.01 -17.03 -4.68
C VAL A 210 -5.76 -15.87 -5.34
N MET A 211 -5.13 -15.24 -6.34
CA MET A 211 -5.69 -14.13 -7.14
C MET A 211 -5.74 -14.55 -8.62
N TYR A 212 -6.70 -15.40 -8.93
CA TYR A 212 -6.91 -15.89 -10.29
C TYR A 212 -7.49 -14.79 -11.20
N GLN A 213 -6.89 -14.60 -12.38
CA GLN A 213 -7.31 -13.61 -13.40
C GLN A 213 -7.40 -12.17 -12.87
N VAL A 214 -6.46 -11.75 -12.02
CA VAL A 214 -6.35 -10.37 -11.55
C VAL A 214 -5.29 -9.64 -12.36
N PRO A 215 -5.66 -8.73 -13.30
CA PRO A 215 -4.75 -8.08 -14.24
C PRO A 215 -3.58 -7.35 -13.57
N TYR A 216 -3.82 -6.65 -12.47
CA TYR A 216 -2.77 -5.92 -11.76
C TYR A 216 -1.53 -6.78 -11.48
N TYR A 217 -1.70 -8.05 -11.09
CA TYR A 217 -0.59 -8.94 -10.73
C TYR A 217 -0.05 -9.76 -11.89
N THR A 218 -0.68 -9.71 -13.08
CA THR A 218 -0.38 -10.62 -14.20
C THR A 218 -0.01 -9.90 -15.50
N GLU A 219 -0.17 -8.57 -15.56
CA GLU A 219 0.12 -7.75 -16.73
C GLU A 219 1.32 -6.83 -16.48
N THR A 220 2.27 -6.81 -17.42
CA THR A 220 3.55 -6.08 -17.30
C THR A 220 3.41 -4.57 -17.43
N ASP A 221 2.33 -4.10 -18.03
CA ASP A 221 1.95 -2.68 -18.09
C ASP A 221 1.15 -2.21 -16.88
N ARG A 222 0.99 -3.11 -15.88
CA ARG A 222 0.37 -2.82 -14.59
C ARG A 222 1.35 -3.13 -13.44
N GLY A 223 0.98 -3.96 -12.49
CA GLY A 223 1.76 -4.23 -11.29
C GLY A 223 2.65 -5.48 -11.34
N LEU A 224 2.74 -6.19 -12.50
CA LEU A 224 3.69 -7.30 -12.66
C LEU A 224 5.09 -6.75 -12.90
N VAL A 225 5.88 -6.68 -11.84
CA VAL A 225 7.28 -6.24 -11.87
C VAL A 225 8.22 -7.45 -11.73
N PRO A 226 9.49 -7.37 -12.20
CA PRO A 226 10.45 -8.48 -12.11
C PRO A 226 10.73 -8.94 -10.68
N GLU A 227 10.62 -8.04 -9.70
CA GLU A 227 10.88 -8.30 -8.29
C GLU A 227 9.73 -9.03 -7.59
N TYR A 228 8.55 -9.13 -8.23
CA TYR A 228 7.40 -9.77 -7.63
C TYR A 228 7.61 -11.27 -7.47
N ASP A 229 7.62 -11.76 -6.24
CA ASP A 229 7.83 -13.17 -5.92
C ASP A 229 6.74 -14.09 -6.52
N ASN A 230 5.51 -13.57 -6.65
CA ASN A 230 4.32 -14.31 -7.09
C ASN A 230 4.10 -15.63 -6.34
N LYS A 231 4.30 -15.61 -5.03
CA LYS A 231 4.21 -16.78 -4.14
C LYS A 231 3.35 -16.48 -2.93
N PHE A 232 2.70 -17.51 -2.43
CA PHE A 232 1.87 -17.46 -1.25
C PHE A 232 2.07 -18.72 -0.42
N ASN A 233 2.41 -18.56 0.85
CA ASN A 233 2.54 -19.66 1.79
C ASN A 233 1.16 -20.02 2.34
N VAL A 234 0.73 -21.25 2.15
CA VAL A 234 -0.60 -21.74 2.55
C VAL A 234 -0.85 -21.62 4.06
N ALA A 235 0.21 -21.67 4.87
CA ALA A 235 0.13 -21.43 6.32
C ALA A 235 -0.33 -20.00 6.69
N SER A 236 -0.50 -19.10 5.72
CA SER A 236 -1.02 -17.75 5.92
C SER A 236 -2.51 -17.71 6.29
N TRP A 237 -3.29 -18.69 5.86
CA TRP A 237 -4.76 -18.62 5.94
C TRP A 237 -5.28 -18.49 7.38
N GLU A 238 -4.73 -19.23 8.35
CA GLU A 238 -5.20 -19.13 9.73
C GLU A 238 -4.98 -17.72 10.29
N GLY A 239 -3.77 -17.17 10.18
CA GLY A 239 -3.45 -15.84 10.68
C GLY A 239 -4.30 -14.74 10.00
N TRP A 240 -4.51 -14.86 8.70
CA TRP A 240 -5.32 -13.92 7.93
C TRP A 240 -6.82 -14.00 8.27
N LEU A 241 -7.39 -15.20 8.32
CA LEU A 241 -8.83 -15.39 8.50
C LEU A 241 -9.31 -15.23 9.95
N THR A 242 -8.39 -15.26 10.92
CA THR A 242 -8.69 -14.98 12.33
C THR A 242 -8.37 -13.56 12.74
N TYR A 243 -7.71 -12.78 11.88
CA TYR A 243 -7.39 -11.40 12.13
C TYR A 243 -8.65 -10.52 12.11
N ASP A 244 -8.78 -9.64 13.09
CA ASP A 244 -9.78 -8.56 13.11
C ASP A 244 -9.08 -7.23 12.74
N ALA A 245 -9.18 -6.83 11.48
CA ALA A 245 -8.59 -5.60 10.99
C ALA A 245 -9.30 -4.32 11.49
N LEU A 246 -10.41 -4.48 12.21
CA LEU A 246 -11.16 -3.38 12.85
C LEU A 246 -10.83 -3.21 14.34
N GLN A 247 -10.00 -4.10 14.91
CA GLN A 247 -9.76 -4.17 16.36
C GLN A 247 -9.26 -2.86 16.98
N THR A 248 -8.53 -2.05 16.21
CA THR A 248 -7.98 -0.78 16.71
C THR A 248 -8.87 0.43 16.44
N ALA A 249 -9.97 0.30 15.70
CA ALA A 249 -10.82 1.44 15.35
C ALA A 249 -11.32 2.23 16.57
N ASP A 250 -11.73 1.53 17.65
CA ASP A 250 -12.25 2.17 18.86
C ASP A 250 -11.16 2.88 19.69
N VAL A 251 -9.93 2.36 19.63
CA VAL A 251 -8.80 2.83 20.44
C VAL A 251 -7.80 3.67 19.66
N GLN A 252 -7.99 3.81 18.35
CA GLN A 252 -7.12 4.63 17.50
C GLN A 252 -7.14 6.09 17.95
N THR A 253 -5.97 6.61 18.33
CA THR A 253 -5.82 8.00 18.80
C THR A 253 -5.26 8.92 17.71
N LYS A 254 -4.72 8.35 16.62
CA LYS A 254 -4.14 9.13 15.55
C LYS A 254 -5.22 9.65 14.60
N PRO A 255 -5.12 10.91 14.16
CA PRO A 255 -5.99 11.40 13.10
C PRO A 255 -5.82 10.51 11.86
N THR A 256 -6.92 10.07 11.28
CA THR A 256 -6.94 9.08 10.20
C THR A 256 -7.72 9.61 9.01
N VAL A 257 -7.17 9.51 7.80
CA VAL A 257 -7.92 9.63 6.56
C VAL A 257 -8.03 8.27 5.88
N MET A 258 -9.20 7.98 5.34
CA MET A 258 -9.40 6.81 4.50
C MET A 258 -9.92 7.24 3.13
N VAL A 259 -9.38 6.68 2.06
CA VAL A 259 -9.86 6.90 0.69
C VAL A 259 -10.30 5.56 0.11
N HIS A 260 -11.56 5.46 -0.29
CA HIS A 260 -12.14 4.21 -0.79
C HIS A 260 -13.20 4.47 -1.87
N SER A 261 -13.84 3.42 -2.37
CA SER A 261 -14.91 3.47 -3.37
C SER A 261 -15.93 2.36 -3.13
N GLU A 262 -17.19 2.60 -3.51
CA GLU A 262 -18.20 1.53 -3.51
C GLU A 262 -17.90 0.42 -4.54
N ALA A 263 -17.12 0.73 -5.59
CA ALA A 263 -16.70 -0.24 -6.60
C ALA A 263 -15.44 -1.03 -6.20
N ALA A 264 -14.80 -0.65 -5.09
CA ALA A 264 -13.64 -1.38 -4.57
C ALA A 264 -14.04 -2.54 -3.65
N ALA A 265 -13.05 -3.30 -3.20
CA ALA A 265 -13.28 -4.49 -2.38
C ALA A 265 -13.76 -4.12 -0.96
N ILE A 266 -14.77 -4.83 -0.48
CA ILE A 266 -15.29 -4.76 0.90
C ILE A 266 -15.44 -3.33 1.48
N PRO A 267 -16.16 -2.39 0.80
CA PRO A 267 -16.31 -1.02 1.29
C PRO A 267 -17.01 -0.94 2.65
N GLN A 268 -17.77 -1.95 3.03
CA GLN A 268 -18.38 -2.06 4.35
C GLN A 268 -17.35 -2.10 5.50
N GLY A 269 -16.16 -2.64 5.27
CA GLY A 269 -15.08 -2.66 6.27
C GLY A 269 -14.57 -1.26 6.59
N ALA A 270 -14.33 -0.43 5.56
CA ALA A 270 -13.94 0.97 5.73
C ALA A 270 -15.03 1.79 6.44
N LYS A 271 -16.30 1.56 6.09
CA LYS A 271 -17.44 2.22 6.74
C LYS A 271 -17.57 1.83 8.22
N LYS A 272 -17.48 0.53 8.56
CA LYS A 272 -17.46 0.05 9.95
C LYS A 272 -16.30 0.67 10.74
N TYR A 273 -15.10 0.73 10.14
CA TYR A 273 -13.94 1.34 10.80
C TYR A 273 -14.19 2.82 11.08
N ALA A 274 -14.67 3.59 10.09
CA ALA A 274 -14.96 5.01 10.26
C ALA A 274 -16.02 5.27 11.33
N GLU A 275 -17.09 4.47 11.35
CA GLU A 275 -18.15 4.57 12.36
C GLU A 275 -17.59 4.34 13.78
N ARG A 276 -16.77 3.30 13.98
CA ARG A 276 -16.16 2.98 15.28
C ARG A 276 -15.13 4.02 15.72
N ALA A 277 -14.33 4.53 14.78
CA ALA A 277 -13.32 5.54 15.06
C ALA A 277 -13.94 6.94 15.32
N GLY A 278 -15.15 7.20 14.82
CA GLY A 278 -15.85 8.48 14.97
C GLY A 278 -15.05 9.65 14.37
N ASP A 279 -15.01 10.78 15.06
CA ASP A 279 -14.34 12.01 14.59
C ASP A 279 -12.83 11.87 14.31
N ARG A 280 -12.22 10.75 14.69
CA ARG A 280 -10.81 10.49 14.44
C ARG A 280 -10.54 9.99 13.03
N ALA A 281 -11.54 9.47 12.33
CA ALA A 281 -11.41 8.95 10.98
C ALA A 281 -12.31 9.71 10.01
N ASN A 282 -11.70 10.25 8.94
CA ASN A 282 -12.39 10.85 7.82
C ASN A 282 -12.39 9.88 6.63
N LEU A 283 -13.56 9.34 6.27
CA LEU A 283 -13.72 8.46 5.11
C LEU A 283 -14.14 9.28 3.89
N ILE A 284 -13.31 9.25 2.86
CA ILE A 284 -13.55 9.87 1.54
C ILE A 284 -13.91 8.75 0.57
N MET A 285 -15.12 8.79 0.02
CA MET A 285 -15.54 7.85 -1.02
C MET A 285 -15.40 8.52 -2.39
N ILE A 286 -14.68 7.85 -3.31
CA ILE A 286 -14.56 8.28 -4.71
C ILE A 286 -15.42 7.37 -5.59
N ASP A 287 -16.03 7.96 -6.62
CA ASP A 287 -16.96 7.22 -7.48
C ASP A 287 -16.22 6.36 -8.51
N ASN A 288 -16.75 5.17 -8.77
CA ASN A 288 -16.37 4.29 -9.88
C ASN A 288 -14.88 3.88 -9.95
N VAL A 289 -14.15 3.91 -8.84
CA VAL A 289 -12.75 3.44 -8.75
C VAL A 289 -12.74 2.02 -8.20
N THR A 290 -12.25 1.07 -8.97
CA THR A 290 -12.11 -0.33 -8.52
C THR A 290 -10.94 -0.49 -7.56
N GLN A 291 -10.86 -1.64 -6.86
CA GLN A 291 -9.76 -1.93 -5.95
C GLN A 291 -8.39 -1.76 -6.61
N PHE A 292 -8.25 -2.24 -7.84
CA PHE A 292 -6.97 -2.25 -8.54
C PHE A 292 -6.65 -0.93 -9.25
N ASP A 293 -7.65 -0.08 -9.49
CA ASP A 293 -7.41 1.27 -10.02
C ASP A 293 -6.68 2.15 -9.00
N PHE A 294 -6.93 1.94 -7.70
CA PHE A 294 -6.16 2.59 -6.64
C PHE A 294 -4.67 2.23 -6.66
N TYR A 295 -4.25 1.18 -7.36
CA TYR A 295 -2.87 0.72 -7.31
C TYR A 295 -2.00 1.33 -8.41
N ASP A 296 -2.57 1.63 -9.58
CA ASP A 296 -1.80 2.02 -10.76
C ASP A 296 -2.50 3.01 -11.70
N GLN A 297 -3.82 3.26 -11.53
CA GLN A 297 -4.48 4.21 -12.43
C GLN A 297 -4.16 5.65 -12.01
N PRO A 298 -3.56 6.48 -12.90
CA PRO A 298 -2.98 7.76 -12.51
C PRO A 298 -3.95 8.71 -11.81
N GLU A 299 -5.20 8.78 -12.26
CA GLU A 299 -6.20 9.67 -11.67
C GLU A 299 -6.61 9.23 -10.26
N ALA A 300 -6.82 7.93 -10.05
CA ALA A 300 -7.19 7.38 -8.74
C ALA A 300 -6.04 7.51 -7.74
N VAL A 301 -4.81 7.23 -8.18
CA VAL A 301 -3.59 7.36 -7.39
C VAL A 301 -3.34 8.83 -7.01
N ALA A 302 -3.40 9.76 -7.98
CA ALA A 302 -3.19 11.18 -7.71
C ALA A 302 -4.25 11.76 -6.77
N THR A 303 -5.54 11.45 -7.00
CA THR A 303 -6.65 11.89 -6.13
C THR A 303 -6.47 11.39 -4.70
N SER A 304 -6.09 10.12 -4.54
CA SER A 304 -5.82 9.53 -3.22
C SER A 304 -4.61 10.16 -2.56
N SER A 305 -3.52 10.36 -3.30
CA SER A 305 -2.30 10.99 -2.80
C SER A 305 -2.50 12.44 -2.37
N ASP A 306 -3.35 13.19 -3.09
CA ASP A 306 -3.73 14.56 -2.71
C ASP A 306 -4.54 14.59 -1.40
N ALA A 307 -5.46 13.65 -1.23
CA ALA A 307 -6.23 13.54 0.02
C ALA A 307 -5.32 13.19 1.20
N VAL A 308 -4.41 12.23 1.01
CA VAL A 308 -3.40 11.80 2.00
C VAL A 308 -2.47 12.95 2.36
N ALA A 309 -1.85 13.62 1.38
CA ALA A 309 -0.92 14.72 1.61
C ALA A 309 -1.60 15.91 2.31
N ARG A 310 -2.82 16.26 1.92
CA ARG A 310 -3.62 17.31 2.60
C ARG A 310 -3.89 16.94 4.06
N HIS A 311 -4.22 15.69 4.34
CA HIS A 311 -4.43 15.21 5.69
C HIS A 311 -3.15 15.31 6.53
N PHE A 312 -2.02 14.83 6.01
CA PHE A 312 -0.74 14.88 6.71
C PHE A 312 -0.26 16.31 6.94
N ALA A 313 -0.43 17.24 5.98
CA ALA A 313 -0.12 18.66 6.15
C ALA A 313 -0.91 19.32 7.30
N ASN A 314 -2.12 18.84 7.58
CA ASN A 314 -2.97 19.35 8.65
C ASN A 314 -2.66 18.71 10.02
N THR A 315 -2.11 17.51 10.04
CA THR A 315 -1.97 16.68 11.27
C THR A 315 -0.53 16.50 11.74
N LEU A 316 0.48 16.65 10.88
CA LEU A 316 1.91 16.63 11.20
C LEU A 316 2.42 18.06 11.46
N LYS A 317 2.02 18.64 12.57
CA LYS A 317 2.39 20.03 12.93
C LYS A 317 3.62 20.08 13.81
#